data_ffc6102cdb877818ffc7c9079d1550b3
#
_entry.id   ffc6102cdb877818ffc7c9079d1550b3
#
_cell.length_a   1.000
_cell.length_b   1.000
_cell.length_c   1.000
_cell.angle_alpha   90.00
_cell.angle_beta   90.00
_cell.angle_gamma   90.00
#
_symmetry.space_group_name_H-M   'P 1'
#
loop_
_entity.id
_entity.type
_entity.pdbx_description
1 polymer ?
#
loop_
_entity_poly.entity_id
_entity_poly.type
_entity_poly.pdbx_seq_one_letter_code
_entity_poly.pdbx_strand_id
1 'polypeptide(L)'
;MWSPKGTYEEWYKYWLDNKKLIGNGEFTGTEIYDYHTKMYGEDFNYADFAAKFKAHDYDANAWAKLFEKSGAKYVVLTTKHHDGYALWPSMEASRDYGRPWNSMEIGPKRDLVGEYTTALRKTDIKVGFYISCREWGSPLYCPELLNIYVSRHFIPQVKDLVNRYEPDILWSDGPDDYSDSIWQTKKLFQWLYSESPVKNKIVLNDRWAKFTDGKKHGDYYTREYSNRNMPEDKPWEECRGMGFSFSYNQNEDIEDYSSPQGLILTLVNIVSKGGNLLLGIGPNGNGKIPTIMQERLLQMGEWLKVNGEAIYDTYKWKQSEQWSEGDRNWKDKGKHYVGGNSILKQTVDPDLWGVLLFYPLWQKKCAHF
;
A
#
# COMPACT_ATOMS: atom_id res chain seq x y z
N MET A 1 6.48 -10.75 9.77
CA MET A 1 7.03 -10.76 11.14
C MET A 1 5.90 -10.79 12.16
N TRP A 2 6.09 -10.41 13.41
CA TRP A 2 5.08 -10.40 14.46
C TRP A 2 4.96 -8.99 15.05
N SER A 3 3.75 -8.53 15.28
CA SER A 3 3.49 -7.36 16.11
C SER A 3 2.24 -7.60 16.97
N PRO A 4 2.06 -6.89 18.07
CA PRO A 4 0.82 -6.93 18.82
C PRO A 4 -0.40 -6.65 17.93
N LYS A 5 -1.54 -7.28 18.22
CA LYS A 5 -2.78 -7.02 17.50
C LYS A 5 -3.13 -5.53 17.57
N GLY A 6 -3.56 -4.97 16.47
CA GLY A 6 -3.88 -3.55 16.39
C GLY A 6 -2.67 -2.63 16.20
N THR A 7 -1.52 -3.18 15.82
CA THR A 7 -0.32 -2.41 15.45
C THR A 7 0.18 -2.78 14.06
N TYR A 8 0.96 -1.89 13.46
CA TYR A 8 1.49 -2.06 12.11
C TYR A 8 2.75 -2.93 12.12
N GLU A 9 2.67 -4.15 11.60
CA GLU A 9 3.79 -5.09 11.54
C GLU A 9 4.92 -4.57 10.63
N GLU A 10 4.60 -3.87 9.59
CA GLU A 10 5.56 -3.27 8.67
C GLU A 10 6.49 -2.24 9.33
N TRP A 11 6.16 -1.78 10.54
CA TRP A 11 7.00 -0.91 11.37
C TRP A 11 7.88 -1.65 12.38
N TYR A 12 8.00 -2.97 12.29
CA TYR A 12 8.74 -3.83 13.23
C TYR A 12 10.15 -3.31 13.52
N LYS A 13 10.93 -2.95 12.48
CA LYS A 13 12.27 -2.38 12.65
C LYS A 13 12.26 -1.10 13.48
N TYR A 14 11.35 -0.20 13.18
CA TYR A 14 11.24 1.07 13.90
C TYR A 14 10.94 0.85 15.38
N TRP A 15 10.01 -0.04 15.70
CA TRP A 15 9.65 -0.38 17.07
C TRP A 15 10.80 -1.07 17.80
N LEU A 16 11.49 -1.98 17.13
CA LEU A 16 12.64 -2.70 17.68
C LEU A 16 13.76 -1.73 18.10
N ASP A 17 14.06 -0.74 17.25
CA ASP A 17 15.13 0.23 17.49
C ASP A 17 14.75 1.26 18.56
N ASN A 18 13.49 1.63 18.67
CA ASN A 18 13.07 2.76 19.47
C ASN A 18 12.57 2.42 20.87
N LYS A 19 12.09 1.22 21.15
CA LYS A 19 11.60 0.75 22.48
C LYS A 19 10.71 1.78 23.22
N LYS A 20 10.04 2.68 22.51
CA LYS A 20 9.26 3.79 23.08
C LYS A 20 7.78 3.49 23.09
N LEU A 21 7.06 4.10 24.03
CA LEU A 21 5.60 4.18 24.01
C LEU A 21 5.11 4.86 22.75
N ILE A 22 4.18 4.24 22.04
CA ILE A 22 3.61 4.73 20.81
C ILE A 22 2.09 4.64 20.90
N GLY A 23 1.45 5.78 20.66
CA GLY A 23 0.01 5.92 20.87
C GLY A 23 -0.35 6.13 22.35
N ASN A 24 -1.62 6.05 22.68
CA ASN A 24 -2.20 6.40 23.98
C ASN A 24 -1.86 5.42 25.13
N GLY A 25 -0.69 4.81 25.15
CA GLY A 25 -0.27 3.89 26.19
C GLY A 25 -0.69 2.44 25.96
N GLU A 26 -1.32 2.13 24.84
CA GLU A 26 -1.81 0.78 24.53
C GLU A 26 -0.74 -0.14 23.93
N PHE A 27 0.39 0.43 23.47
CA PHE A 27 1.48 -0.33 22.86
C PHE A 27 2.84 0.33 23.09
N THR A 28 3.84 -0.49 23.42
CA THR A 28 5.24 -0.07 23.55
C THR A 28 6.13 -0.87 22.61
N GLY A 29 7.14 -0.23 22.04
CA GLY A 29 8.19 -0.94 21.30
C GLY A 29 8.92 -2.01 22.11
N THR A 30 8.79 -1.98 23.43
CA THR A 30 9.30 -2.97 24.37
C THR A 30 8.74 -4.36 24.06
N GLU A 31 7.45 -4.49 23.75
CA GLU A 31 6.84 -5.79 23.43
C GLU A 31 7.46 -6.45 22.20
N ILE A 32 7.77 -5.66 21.17
CA ILE A 32 8.47 -6.17 19.98
C ILE A 32 9.90 -6.54 20.33
N TYR A 33 10.59 -5.74 21.13
CA TYR A 33 11.95 -6.04 21.57
C TYR A 33 12.01 -7.31 22.40
N ASP A 34 11.10 -7.50 23.36
CA ASP A 34 11.02 -8.68 24.21
C ASP A 34 10.70 -9.93 23.37
N TYR A 35 9.75 -9.82 22.45
CA TYR A 35 9.46 -10.88 21.48
C TYR A 35 10.68 -11.22 20.64
N HIS A 36 11.35 -10.21 20.08
CA HIS A 36 12.52 -10.36 19.24
C HIS A 36 13.64 -11.12 19.98
N THR A 37 14.01 -10.63 21.17
CA THR A 37 15.06 -11.23 22.01
C THR A 37 14.72 -12.66 22.40
N LYS A 38 13.48 -12.90 22.79
CA LYS A 38 13.00 -14.24 23.15
C LYS A 38 13.07 -15.23 21.98
N MET A 39 12.72 -14.79 20.78
CA MET A 39 12.60 -15.68 19.61
C MET A 39 13.91 -15.86 18.86
N TYR A 40 14.77 -14.85 18.84
CA TYR A 40 15.97 -14.83 17.98
C TYR A 40 17.27 -14.66 18.77
N GLY A 41 17.23 -14.22 20.02
CA GLY A 41 18.39 -13.93 20.86
C GLY A 41 18.80 -12.45 20.77
N GLU A 42 19.60 -12.02 21.76
CA GLU A 42 20.04 -10.61 21.89
C GLU A 42 20.96 -10.17 20.75
N ASP A 43 21.75 -11.09 20.22
CA ASP A 43 22.75 -10.81 19.15
C ASP A 43 22.14 -10.81 17.74
N PHE A 44 20.88 -11.22 17.58
CA PHE A 44 20.22 -11.25 16.29
C PHE A 44 19.69 -9.86 15.92
N ASN A 45 20.21 -9.28 14.85
CA ASN A 45 19.84 -7.96 14.39
C ASN A 45 18.74 -8.04 13.31
N TYR A 46 18.00 -6.92 13.13
CA TYR A 46 16.99 -6.83 12.06
C TYR A 46 17.55 -7.23 10.68
N ALA A 47 18.79 -6.83 10.39
CA ALA A 47 19.45 -7.13 9.13
C ALA A 47 19.64 -8.62 8.85
N ASP A 48 19.70 -9.44 9.89
CA ASP A 48 19.89 -10.89 9.76
C ASP A 48 18.66 -11.59 9.16
N PHE A 49 17.48 -10.92 9.22
CA PHE A 49 16.29 -11.38 8.53
C PHE A 49 16.46 -11.44 7.01
N ALA A 50 17.29 -10.59 6.42
CA ALA A 50 17.51 -10.58 4.98
C ALA A 50 18.01 -11.95 4.47
N ALA A 51 18.89 -12.61 5.22
CA ALA A 51 19.37 -13.96 4.88
C ALA A 51 18.29 -15.04 5.07
N LYS A 52 17.30 -14.80 5.94
CA LYS A 52 16.19 -15.72 6.22
C LYS A 52 15.01 -15.54 5.26
N PHE A 53 14.88 -14.38 4.62
CA PHE A 53 13.88 -14.14 3.58
C PHE A 53 14.21 -14.96 2.33
N LYS A 54 13.40 -15.94 1.97
CA LYS A 54 13.68 -16.87 0.86
C LYS A 54 12.68 -16.81 -0.29
N ALA A 55 11.47 -16.37 -0.06
CA ALA A 55 10.41 -16.31 -1.06
C ALA A 55 10.24 -17.63 -1.85
N HIS A 56 10.33 -18.79 -1.18
CA HIS A 56 10.27 -20.11 -1.84
C HIS A 56 8.97 -20.35 -2.58
N ASP A 57 7.85 -19.86 -2.00
CA ASP A 57 6.51 -20.07 -2.49
C ASP A 57 6.04 -18.89 -3.36
N TYR A 58 6.94 -17.93 -3.66
CA TYR A 58 6.61 -16.82 -4.53
C TYR A 58 6.49 -17.29 -5.98
N ASP A 59 5.27 -17.23 -6.48
CA ASP A 59 4.90 -17.46 -7.88
C ASP A 59 4.17 -16.23 -8.43
N ALA A 60 4.88 -15.41 -9.19
CA ALA A 60 4.35 -14.19 -9.77
C ALA A 60 3.17 -14.46 -10.75
N ASN A 61 3.16 -15.59 -11.47
CA ASN A 61 2.07 -15.93 -12.36
C ASN A 61 0.81 -16.35 -11.58
N ALA A 62 0.99 -17.06 -10.45
CA ALA A 62 -0.13 -17.40 -9.56
C ALA A 62 -0.72 -16.13 -8.92
N TRP A 63 0.12 -15.18 -8.52
CA TRP A 63 -0.34 -13.88 -8.03
C TRP A 63 -1.12 -13.10 -9.09
N ALA A 64 -0.58 -12.98 -10.31
CA ALA A 64 -1.25 -12.29 -11.40
C ALA A 64 -2.65 -12.88 -11.67
N LYS A 65 -2.77 -14.22 -11.72
CA LYS A 65 -4.08 -14.91 -11.89
C LYS A 65 -5.05 -14.63 -10.74
N LEU A 66 -4.52 -14.55 -9.49
CA LEU A 66 -5.36 -14.22 -8.34
C LEU A 66 -5.89 -12.79 -8.45
N PHE A 67 -5.05 -11.84 -8.83
CA PHE A 67 -5.43 -10.45 -9.00
C PHE A 67 -6.42 -10.24 -10.15
N GLU A 68 -6.26 -10.92 -11.28
CA GLU A 68 -7.27 -10.93 -12.34
C GLU A 68 -8.62 -11.43 -11.83
N LYS A 69 -8.61 -12.57 -11.11
CA LYS A 69 -9.82 -13.15 -10.54
C LYS A 69 -10.47 -12.26 -9.49
N SER A 70 -9.71 -11.46 -8.78
CA SER A 70 -10.24 -10.49 -7.81
C SER A 70 -10.94 -9.29 -8.44
N GLY A 71 -10.78 -9.09 -9.76
CA GLY A 71 -11.30 -7.93 -10.48
C GLY A 71 -10.44 -6.67 -10.35
N ALA A 72 -9.23 -6.77 -9.80
CA ALA A 72 -8.31 -5.64 -9.67
C ALA A 72 -7.96 -5.04 -11.05
N LYS A 73 -7.89 -3.71 -11.14
CA LYS A 73 -7.50 -2.98 -12.34
C LYS A 73 -6.06 -2.49 -12.27
N TYR A 74 -5.51 -2.36 -11.10
CA TYR A 74 -4.11 -2.07 -10.85
C TYR A 74 -3.65 -2.76 -9.57
N VAL A 75 -2.35 -3.02 -9.47
CA VAL A 75 -1.72 -3.60 -8.29
C VAL A 75 -0.40 -2.88 -8.02
N VAL A 76 -0.15 -2.51 -6.77
CA VAL A 76 1.05 -1.78 -6.36
C VAL A 76 1.90 -2.68 -5.47
N LEU A 77 3.05 -3.13 -5.97
CA LEU A 77 4.01 -3.90 -5.20
C LEU A 77 4.85 -2.99 -4.32
N THR A 78 4.97 -3.30 -3.04
CA THR A 78 5.97 -2.67 -2.16
C THR A 78 7.36 -3.14 -2.57
N THR A 79 8.03 -2.38 -3.43
CA THR A 79 9.36 -2.74 -3.96
C THR A 79 10.48 -2.46 -2.95
N LYS A 80 10.30 -1.45 -2.12
CA LYS A 80 11.18 -1.09 -1.00
C LYS A 80 10.39 -0.34 0.06
N HIS A 81 10.34 -0.85 1.29
CA HIS A 81 9.73 -0.17 2.43
C HIS A 81 10.76 0.68 3.20
N HIS A 82 10.40 1.23 4.36
CA HIS A 82 11.23 2.12 5.19
C HIS A 82 12.50 1.45 5.74
N ASP A 83 12.61 0.13 5.71
CA ASP A 83 13.82 -0.61 6.08
C ASP A 83 14.92 -0.57 5.01
N GLY A 84 14.57 -0.11 3.79
CA GLY A 84 15.49 0.07 2.67
C GLY A 84 15.83 -1.21 1.89
N TYR A 85 15.31 -2.40 2.29
CA TYR A 85 15.57 -3.63 1.55
C TYR A 85 14.84 -3.65 0.21
N ALA A 86 15.62 -3.70 -0.88
CA ALA A 86 15.08 -3.64 -2.23
C ALA A 86 14.72 -5.04 -2.77
N LEU A 87 13.53 -5.21 -3.35
CA LEU A 87 13.08 -6.46 -3.96
C LEU A 87 13.58 -6.65 -5.41
N TRP A 88 14.53 -5.83 -5.86
CA TRP A 88 15.19 -5.88 -7.17
C TRP A 88 16.69 -5.62 -7.03
N PRO A 89 17.52 -5.87 -8.07
CA PRO A 89 18.97 -5.68 -8.01
C PRO A 89 19.39 -4.20 -7.92
N SER A 90 19.00 -3.53 -6.84
CA SER A 90 19.37 -2.13 -6.55
C SER A 90 20.81 -2.04 -6.05
N MET A 91 21.69 -1.47 -6.84
CA MET A 91 23.06 -1.19 -6.42
C MET A 91 23.12 -0.11 -5.33
N GLU A 92 22.21 0.85 -5.37
CA GLU A 92 22.09 1.94 -4.39
C GLU A 92 21.84 1.38 -3.00
N ALA A 93 20.90 0.42 -2.86
CA ALA A 93 20.59 -0.19 -1.58
C ALA A 93 21.85 -0.81 -0.94
N SER A 94 22.57 -1.68 -1.66
CA SER A 94 23.74 -2.37 -1.12
C SER A 94 24.92 -1.44 -0.85
N ARG A 95 25.17 -0.49 -1.76
CA ARG A 95 26.28 0.46 -1.63
C ARG A 95 26.16 1.29 -0.35
N ASP A 96 25.00 1.85 -0.09
CA ASP A 96 24.85 2.83 0.98
C ASP A 96 24.68 2.17 2.36
N TYR A 97 24.20 0.91 2.39
CA TYR A 97 24.21 0.09 3.60
C TYR A 97 25.59 -0.55 3.87
N GLY A 98 26.52 -0.51 2.91
CA GLY A 98 27.84 -1.16 3.04
C GLY A 98 27.78 -2.67 3.15
N ARG A 99 26.68 -3.29 2.72
CA ARG A 99 26.42 -4.73 2.73
C ARG A 99 25.36 -5.09 1.70
N PRO A 100 25.22 -6.35 1.30
CA PRO A 100 24.09 -6.80 0.48
C PRO A 100 22.75 -6.43 1.11
N TRP A 101 21.95 -5.62 0.41
CA TRP A 101 20.65 -5.14 0.91
C TRP A 101 19.57 -5.14 -0.17
N ASN A 102 19.61 -6.13 -1.05
CA ASN A 102 18.61 -6.36 -2.08
C ASN A 102 18.41 -7.87 -2.33
N SER A 103 17.29 -8.21 -2.94
CA SER A 103 16.83 -9.59 -3.14
C SER A 103 17.71 -10.43 -4.07
N MET A 104 18.56 -9.81 -4.91
CA MET A 104 19.53 -10.52 -5.74
C MET A 104 20.80 -10.90 -4.98
N GLU A 105 21.24 -10.06 -4.05
CA GLU A 105 22.51 -10.24 -3.36
C GLU A 105 22.38 -11.02 -2.04
N ILE A 106 21.23 -10.91 -1.36
CA ILE A 106 20.95 -11.64 -0.13
C ILE A 106 19.49 -12.07 -0.08
N GLY A 107 19.21 -13.19 0.56
CA GLY A 107 17.85 -13.73 0.69
C GLY A 107 17.45 -14.60 -0.49
N PRO A 108 16.43 -14.24 -1.30
CA PRO A 108 15.88 -15.09 -2.36
C PRO A 108 16.85 -15.38 -3.52
N LYS A 109 17.80 -14.49 -3.78
CA LYS A 109 18.67 -14.50 -4.96
C LYS A 109 17.87 -14.40 -6.27
N ARG A 110 16.79 -13.60 -6.24
CA ARG A 110 15.84 -13.43 -7.34
C ARG A 110 15.50 -11.96 -7.52
N ASP A 111 15.21 -11.57 -8.77
CA ASP A 111 14.61 -10.27 -9.11
C ASP A 111 13.09 -10.38 -8.98
N LEU A 112 12.56 -10.17 -7.75
CA LEU A 112 11.15 -10.35 -7.47
C LEU A 112 10.29 -9.30 -8.18
N VAL A 113 10.80 -8.07 -8.38
CA VAL A 113 10.10 -7.00 -9.11
C VAL A 113 10.03 -7.32 -10.61
N GLY A 114 11.11 -7.83 -11.20
CA GLY A 114 11.13 -8.25 -12.60
C GLY A 114 10.17 -9.40 -12.88
N GLU A 115 10.13 -10.41 -11.99
CA GLU A 115 9.20 -11.52 -12.09
C GLU A 115 7.73 -11.06 -11.98
N TYR A 116 7.43 -10.22 -10.98
CA TYR A 116 6.11 -9.61 -10.79
C TYR A 116 5.65 -8.83 -12.05
N THR A 117 6.51 -7.95 -12.54
CA THR A 117 6.22 -7.12 -13.70
C THR A 117 5.96 -7.97 -14.94
N THR A 118 6.81 -8.97 -15.17
CA THR A 118 6.67 -9.89 -16.30
C THR A 118 5.37 -10.68 -16.26
N ALA A 119 4.94 -11.10 -15.08
CA ALA A 119 3.68 -11.83 -14.90
C ALA A 119 2.47 -10.93 -15.14
N LEU A 120 2.43 -9.74 -14.54
CA LEU A 120 1.30 -8.81 -14.66
C LEU A 120 1.15 -8.25 -16.08
N ARG A 121 2.24 -8.07 -16.82
CA ARG A 121 2.16 -7.63 -18.24
C ARG A 121 1.49 -8.63 -19.18
N LYS A 122 1.19 -9.83 -18.72
CA LYS A 122 0.36 -10.81 -19.46
C LYS A 122 -1.13 -10.62 -19.21
N THR A 123 -1.50 -9.65 -18.38
CA THR A 123 -2.86 -9.30 -17.98
C THR A 123 -3.18 -7.86 -18.36
N ASP A 124 -4.43 -7.44 -18.20
CA ASP A 124 -4.85 -6.04 -18.37
C ASP A 124 -4.62 -5.16 -17.13
N ILE A 125 -4.01 -5.72 -16.07
CA ILE A 125 -3.78 -5.05 -14.80
C ILE A 125 -2.62 -4.06 -14.94
N LYS A 126 -2.81 -2.81 -14.49
CA LYS A 126 -1.75 -1.82 -14.45
C LYS A 126 -0.73 -2.13 -13.37
N VAL A 127 0.54 -1.98 -13.71
CA VAL A 127 1.68 -2.30 -12.83
C VAL A 127 2.07 -1.07 -12.03
N GLY A 128 1.91 -1.15 -10.72
CA GLY A 128 2.32 -0.12 -9.78
C GLY A 128 3.48 -0.56 -8.90
N PHE A 129 4.29 0.40 -8.47
CA PHE A 129 5.35 0.22 -7.50
C PHE A 129 5.23 1.23 -6.37
N TYR A 130 5.26 0.72 -5.14
CA TYR A 130 5.48 1.52 -3.95
C TYR A 130 6.98 1.59 -3.66
N ILE A 131 7.46 2.77 -3.34
CA ILE A 131 8.84 3.00 -2.89
C ILE A 131 8.87 4.00 -1.74
N SER A 132 9.46 3.62 -0.62
CA SER A 132 9.66 4.54 0.50
C SER A 132 10.70 5.61 0.18
N CYS A 133 10.37 6.86 0.51
CA CYS A 133 11.34 7.95 0.57
C CYS A 133 12.29 7.80 1.76
N ARG A 134 11.79 7.25 2.86
CA ARG A 134 12.45 7.07 4.15
C ARG A 134 13.27 5.78 4.17
N GLU A 135 14.40 5.80 4.88
CA GLU A 135 15.19 4.58 5.13
C GLU A 135 15.80 4.56 6.54
N TRP A 136 15.16 3.85 7.44
CA TRP A 136 15.53 3.79 8.86
C TRP A 136 16.94 3.27 9.16
N GLY A 137 17.52 2.46 8.28
CA GLY A 137 18.83 1.84 8.48
C GLY A 137 19.95 2.46 7.64
N SER A 138 19.63 3.41 6.76
CA SER A 138 20.65 4.07 5.93
C SER A 138 21.45 5.09 6.74
N PRO A 139 22.79 5.01 6.76
CA PRO A 139 23.62 6.01 7.42
C PRO A 139 23.52 7.39 6.77
N LEU A 140 23.03 7.47 5.54
CA LEU A 140 22.81 8.73 4.83
C LEU A 140 21.45 9.37 5.18
N TYR A 141 20.51 8.59 5.73
CA TYR A 141 19.19 9.10 6.09
C TYR A 141 19.23 9.77 7.48
N CYS A 142 19.91 10.89 7.56
CA CYS A 142 19.96 11.76 8.73
C CYS A 142 19.91 13.24 8.27
N PRO A 143 19.54 14.18 9.15
CA PRO A 143 19.36 15.59 8.78
C PRO A 143 20.57 16.20 8.06
N GLU A 144 21.79 15.89 8.52
CA GLU A 144 23.04 16.45 8.02
C GLU A 144 23.39 15.94 6.61
N LEU A 145 23.01 14.71 6.29
CA LEU A 145 23.37 14.03 5.02
C LEU A 145 22.18 13.87 4.07
N LEU A 146 21.01 14.36 4.41
CA LEU A 146 19.78 14.11 3.66
C LEU A 146 19.86 14.56 2.20
N ASN A 147 20.50 15.70 1.92
CA ASN A 147 20.71 16.16 0.55
C ASN A 147 21.59 15.17 -0.26
N ILE A 148 22.54 14.53 0.39
CA ILE A 148 23.39 13.49 -0.20
C ILE A 148 22.56 12.23 -0.42
N TYR A 149 21.80 11.82 0.58
CA TYR A 149 20.85 10.70 0.46
C TYR A 149 19.92 10.88 -0.73
N VAL A 150 19.23 12.02 -0.82
CA VAL A 150 18.28 12.28 -1.92
C VAL A 150 18.97 12.26 -3.28
N SER A 151 20.12 12.92 -3.43
CA SER A 151 20.78 13.09 -4.72
C SER A 151 21.56 11.86 -5.18
N ARG A 152 22.14 11.08 -4.26
CA ARG A 152 23.02 9.94 -4.57
C ARG A 152 22.41 8.57 -4.33
N HIS A 153 21.34 8.51 -3.57
CA HIS A 153 20.64 7.25 -3.27
C HIS A 153 19.21 7.25 -3.78
N PHE A 154 18.32 8.04 -3.19
CA PHE A 154 16.88 7.95 -3.45
C PHE A 154 16.51 8.23 -4.93
N ILE A 155 16.93 9.36 -5.49
CA ILE A 155 16.61 9.69 -6.90
C ILE A 155 17.23 8.69 -7.90
N PRO A 156 18.52 8.31 -7.80
CA PRO A 156 19.07 7.26 -8.64
C PRO A 156 18.32 5.93 -8.51
N GLN A 157 17.95 5.53 -7.30
CA GLN A 157 17.20 4.29 -7.04
C GLN A 157 15.80 4.31 -7.67
N VAL A 158 15.08 5.43 -7.57
CA VAL A 158 13.79 5.63 -8.26
C VAL A 158 13.99 5.52 -9.78
N LYS A 159 15.01 6.17 -10.31
CA LYS A 159 15.32 6.13 -11.75
C LYS A 159 15.68 4.73 -12.22
N ASP A 160 16.46 3.99 -11.45
CA ASP A 160 16.82 2.60 -11.76
C ASP A 160 15.57 1.72 -11.82
N LEU A 161 14.69 1.82 -10.80
CA LEU A 161 13.41 1.09 -10.74
C LEU A 161 12.52 1.40 -11.95
N VAL A 162 12.35 2.68 -12.28
CA VAL A 162 11.52 3.12 -13.41
C VAL A 162 12.11 2.70 -14.75
N ASN A 163 13.41 2.85 -14.95
CA ASN A 163 14.06 2.48 -16.20
C ASN A 163 14.07 0.98 -16.47
N ARG A 164 14.16 0.15 -15.39
CA ARG A 164 14.16 -1.31 -15.54
C ARG A 164 12.79 -1.88 -15.84
N TYR A 165 11.77 -1.37 -15.18
CA TYR A 165 10.47 -2.07 -15.15
C TYR A 165 9.30 -1.25 -15.68
N GLU A 166 9.50 0.01 -16.02
CA GLU A 166 8.52 0.88 -16.68
C GLU A 166 7.10 0.82 -16.09
N PRO A 167 6.91 1.14 -14.81
CA PRO A 167 5.58 1.05 -14.17
C PRO A 167 4.56 2.00 -14.78
N ASP A 168 3.28 1.72 -14.54
CA ASP A 168 2.16 2.61 -14.84
C ASP A 168 1.86 3.55 -13.67
N ILE A 169 2.14 3.10 -12.43
CA ILE A 169 1.92 3.86 -11.20
C ILE A 169 3.19 3.84 -10.36
N LEU A 170 3.57 5.00 -9.83
CA LEU A 170 4.64 5.10 -8.84
C LEU A 170 4.09 5.72 -7.56
N TRP A 171 4.12 4.97 -6.49
CA TRP A 171 3.57 5.28 -5.19
C TRP A 171 4.68 5.51 -4.18
N SER A 172 4.93 6.76 -3.80
CA SER A 172 5.92 7.09 -2.77
C SER A 172 5.31 7.17 -1.39
N ASP A 173 6.13 7.04 -0.36
CA ASP A 173 5.71 7.16 1.02
C ASP A 173 6.82 7.63 1.96
N GLY A 174 6.43 8.16 3.13
CA GLY A 174 7.36 8.55 4.18
C GLY A 174 8.18 9.81 3.93
N PRO A 175 7.70 10.84 3.19
CA PRO A 175 8.43 12.08 3.01
C PRO A 175 8.11 13.12 4.10
N ASP A 176 7.36 12.75 5.14
CA ASP A 176 6.60 13.65 6.00
C ASP A 176 7.44 14.72 6.73
N ASP A 177 8.74 14.45 6.91
CA ASP A 177 9.61 15.31 7.71
C ASP A 177 10.21 16.48 6.93
N TYR A 178 10.26 16.40 5.58
CA TYR A 178 11.04 17.33 4.76
C TYR A 178 10.29 17.89 3.56
N SER A 179 10.69 19.12 3.16
CA SER A 179 10.06 19.85 2.05
C SER A 179 10.38 19.27 0.67
N ASP A 180 9.62 19.68 -0.32
CA ASP A 180 9.82 19.35 -1.74
C ASP A 180 11.19 19.79 -2.30
N SER A 181 11.76 20.88 -1.77
CA SER A 181 13.09 21.35 -2.14
C SER A 181 14.19 20.38 -1.67
N ILE A 182 14.05 19.81 -0.48
CA ILE A 182 14.99 18.83 0.06
C ILE A 182 14.86 17.51 -0.70
N TRP A 183 13.65 17.04 -0.93
CA TRP A 183 13.39 15.84 -1.74
C TRP A 183 13.69 16.02 -3.23
N GLN A 184 13.97 17.25 -3.69
CA GLN A 184 14.15 17.58 -5.11
C GLN A 184 12.99 17.10 -5.97
N THR A 185 11.77 17.10 -5.44
CA THR A 185 10.56 16.55 -6.04
C THR A 185 10.33 17.12 -7.44
N LYS A 186 10.49 18.43 -7.60
CA LYS A 186 10.33 19.12 -8.88
C LYS A 186 11.25 18.58 -9.97
N LYS A 187 12.53 18.32 -9.62
CA LYS A 187 13.52 17.78 -10.55
C LYS A 187 13.21 16.33 -10.92
N LEU A 188 12.78 15.52 -9.93
CA LEU A 188 12.37 14.14 -10.17
C LEU A 188 11.14 14.09 -11.08
N PHE A 189 10.12 14.91 -10.83
CA PHE A 189 8.90 14.97 -11.63
C PHE A 189 9.18 15.47 -13.06
N GLN A 190 10.05 16.48 -13.21
CA GLN A 190 10.48 16.92 -14.53
C GLN A 190 11.06 15.76 -15.33
N TRP A 191 11.94 14.97 -14.73
CA TRP A 191 12.48 13.79 -15.40
C TRP A 191 11.40 12.74 -15.69
N LEU A 192 10.52 12.43 -14.71
CA LEU A 192 9.45 11.44 -14.90
C LEU A 192 8.53 11.79 -16.07
N TYR A 193 8.10 13.06 -16.21
CA TYR A 193 7.12 13.46 -17.21
C TYR A 193 7.72 13.94 -18.54
N SER A 194 9.04 14.17 -18.65
CA SER A 194 9.65 14.66 -19.90
C SER A 194 10.68 13.74 -20.52
N GLU A 195 11.39 12.96 -19.70
CA GLU A 195 12.57 12.20 -20.14
C GLU A 195 12.44 10.70 -19.93
N SER A 196 11.70 10.26 -18.88
CA SER A 196 11.63 8.86 -18.52
C SER A 196 10.95 7.99 -19.60
N PRO A 197 11.21 6.67 -19.63
CA PRO A 197 10.54 5.78 -20.58
C PRO A 197 9.02 5.69 -20.34
N VAL A 198 8.55 6.13 -19.18
CA VAL A 198 7.12 6.07 -18.79
C VAL A 198 6.41 7.43 -18.86
N LYS A 199 7.05 8.46 -19.38
CA LYS A 199 6.58 9.85 -19.39
C LYS A 199 5.16 10.09 -19.90
N ASN A 200 4.67 9.21 -20.77
CA ASN A 200 3.35 9.31 -21.37
C ASN A 200 2.27 8.49 -20.65
N LYS A 201 2.64 7.76 -19.58
CA LYS A 201 1.69 6.84 -18.91
C LYS A 201 1.75 6.87 -17.39
N ILE A 202 2.86 7.35 -16.82
CA ILE A 202 3.08 7.27 -15.36
C ILE A 202 2.09 8.14 -14.61
N VAL A 203 1.55 7.58 -13.52
CA VAL A 203 0.67 8.26 -12.58
C VAL A 203 1.32 8.22 -11.20
N LEU A 204 1.35 9.37 -10.52
CA LEU A 204 2.01 9.56 -9.24
C LEU A 204 1.01 9.88 -8.14
N ASN A 205 1.16 9.25 -6.98
CA ASN A 205 0.43 9.66 -5.77
C ASN A 205 0.96 11.01 -5.22
N ASP A 206 0.40 11.49 -4.11
CA ASP A 206 0.72 12.80 -3.53
C ASP A 206 1.78 12.81 -2.43
N ARG A 207 2.43 11.68 -2.11
CA ARG A 207 3.37 11.53 -0.98
C ARG A 207 4.84 11.72 -1.36
N TRP A 208 5.20 12.86 -1.95
CA TRP A 208 6.57 13.14 -2.44
C TRP A 208 7.31 14.22 -1.67
N ALA A 209 6.69 14.82 -0.68
CA ALA A 209 7.27 15.79 0.24
C ALA A 209 6.38 15.94 1.47
N LYS A 210 6.85 16.64 2.50
CA LYS A 210 6.06 16.95 3.68
C LYS A 210 4.68 17.45 3.27
N PHE A 211 3.67 16.81 3.83
CA PHE A 211 2.30 17.21 3.61
C PHE A 211 2.08 18.62 4.20
N THR A 212 1.99 19.60 3.33
CA THR A 212 1.55 20.93 3.70
C THR A 212 0.16 21.11 3.15
N ASP A 213 -0.82 21.35 4.01
CA ASP A 213 -2.22 21.52 3.66
C ASP A 213 -2.43 22.25 2.33
N GLY A 214 -2.99 21.55 1.34
CA GLY A 214 -3.33 22.10 0.05
C GLY A 214 -2.20 22.25 -0.98
N LYS A 215 -0.95 21.89 -0.71
CA LYS A 215 0.13 21.85 -1.70
C LYS A 215 0.38 20.42 -2.16
N LYS A 216 0.26 20.21 -3.40
CA LYS A 216 -0.17 19.03 -4.09
C LYS A 216 0.90 18.57 -5.04
N HIS A 217 1.63 17.57 -4.62
CA HIS A 217 2.49 16.82 -5.50
C HIS A 217 1.65 15.69 -6.15
N GLY A 218 2.04 15.25 -7.33
CA GLY A 218 1.42 14.10 -7.99
C GLY A 218 0.05 14.36 -8.63
N ASP A 219 -0.56 13.29 -9.11
CA ASP A 219 -1.76 13.29 -9.96
C ASP A 219 -3.04 13.03 -9.18
N TYR A 220 -2.93 12.32 -8.05
CA TYR A 220 -4.08 11.97 -7.21
C TYR A 220 -3.74 12.01 -5.72
N TYR A 221 -4.78 12.17 -4.89
CA TYR A 221 -4.65 12.19 -3.45
C TYR A 221 -4.71 10.79 -2.86
N THR A 222 -3.98 10.59 -1.76
CA THR A 222 -4.07 9.36 -0.98
C THR A 222 -4.50 9.63 0.45
N ARG A 223 -5.17 8.64 1.05
CA ARG A 223 -5.47 8.62 2.48
C ARG A 223 -5.47 7.19 3.00
N GLU A 224 -5.39 7.05 4.30
CA GLU A 224 -5.42 5.77 4.99
C GLU A 224 -6.59 5.72 5.97
N TYR A 225 -7.37 4.63 5.93
CA TYR A 225 -8.44 4.34 6.90
C TYR A 225 -9.33 5.54 7.27
N SER A 226 -9.63 6.41 6.33
CA SER A 226 -10.32 7.67 6.61
C SER A 226 -11.61 7.83 5.82
N ASN A 227 -12.68 8.23 6.50
CA ASN A 227 -13.97 8.58 5.87
C ASN A 227 -14.11 10.07 5.57
N ARG A 228 -13.07 10.88 5.71
CA ARG A 228 -13.12 12.31 5.43
C ARG A 228 -13.38 12.56 3.95
N ASN A 229 -14.13 13.62 3.64
CA ASN A 229 -14.27 14.06 2.26
C ASN A 229 -12.93 14.52 1.72
N MET A 230 -12.63 14.12 0.49
CA MET A 230 -11.44 14.55 -0.22
C MET A 230 -11.72 15.79 -1.06
N PRO A 231 -10.72 16.64 -1.33
CA PRO A 231 -10.85 17.71 -2.30
C PRO A 231 -11.36 17.17 -3.64
N GLU A 232 -12.14 17.98 -4.36
CA GLU A 232 -12.82 17.54 -5.60
C GLU A 232 -12.03 17.82 -6.87
N ASP A 233 -10.88 18.45 -6.74
CA ASP A 233 -10.06 18.91 -7.86
C ASP A 233 -9.15 17.84 -8.48
N LYS A 234 -8.99 16.69 -7.80
CA LYS A 234 -8.22 15.55 -8.28
C LYS A 234 -8.90 14.23 -7.91
N PRO A 235 -8.59 13.15 -8.65
CA PRO A 235 -8.90 11.80 -8.19
C PRO A 235 -8.28 11.52 -6.81
N TRP A 236 -8.80 10.54 -6.11
CA TRP A 236 -8.25 10.13 -4.83
C TRP A 236 -8.33 8.61 -4.64
N GLU A 237 -7.51 8.11 -3.75
CA GLU A 237 -7.38 6.71 -3.41
C GLU A 237 -7.38 6.56 -1.89
N GLU A 238 -8.08 5.56 -1.39
CA GLU A 238 -7.93 5.11 -0.02
C GLU A 238 -7.15 3.82 0.02
N CYS A 239 -6.02 3.81 0.75
CA CYS A 239 -5.28 2.60 1.03
C CYS A 239 -5.57 2.10 2.45
N ARG A 240 -5.77 0.79 2.57
CA ARG A 240 -6.00 0.09 3.84
C ARG A 240 -5.62 -1.38 3.74
N GLY A 241 -5.23 -1.98 4.85
CA GLY A 241 -5.05 -3.42 4.95
C GLY A 241 -6.37 -4.17 4.88
N MET A 242 -6.31 -5.43 4.52
CA MET A 242 -7.43 -6.37 4.64
C MET A 242 -7.64 -6.77 6.10
N GLY A 243 -6.56 -6.90 6.86
CA GLY A 243 -6.48 -6.93 8.31
C GLY A 243 -6.14 -5.55 8.87
N PHE A 244 -5.48 -5.49 10.03
CA PHE A 244 -4.98 -4.23 10.59
C PHE A 244 -3.68 -3.80 9.91
N SER A 245 -2.71 -4.71 9.80
CA SER A 245 -1.45 -4.44 9.14
C SER A 245 -1.64 -4.35 7.63
N PHE A 246 -0.86 -3.49 6.97
CA PHE A 246 -0.74 -3.51 5.51
C PHE A 246 0.05 -4.74 5.02
N SER A 247 0.99 -5.23 5.83
CA SER A 247 1.80 -6.41 5.58
C SER A 247 1.28 -7.65 6.31
N TYR A 248 2.01 -8.78 6.20
CA TYR A 248 1.67 -10.02 6.90
C TYR A 248 2.06 -9.96 8.37
N ASN A 249 1.07 -9.87 9.25
CA ASN A 249 1.28 -10.04 10.68
C ASN A 249 0.89 -11.47 11.09
N GLN A 250 1.86 -12.27 11.56
CA GLN A 250 1.58 -13.64 12.00
C GLN A 250 0.73 -13.74 13.27
N ASN A 251 0.48 -12.62 13.93
CA ASN A 251 -0.38 -12.53 15.13
C ASN A 251 -1.84 -12.20 14.78
N GLU A 252 -2.14 -11.88 13.51
CA GLU A 252 -3.51 -11.73 13.03
C GLU A 252 -4.13 -13.11 12.74
N ASP A 253 -5.35 -13.32 13.20
CA ASP A 253 -6.15 -14.50 12.91
C ASP A 253 -7.36 -14.17 12.01
N ILE A 254 -8.20 -15.16 11.74
CA ILE A 254 -9.32 -15.00 10.80
C ILE A 254 -10.30 -13.89 11.18
N GLU A 255 -10.41 -13.61 12.49
CA GLU A 255 -11.35 -12.60 13.03
C GLU A 255 -10.81 -11.17 12.88
N ASP A 256 -9.51 -11.01 12.69
CA ASP A 256 -8.85 -9.72 12.47
C ASP A 256 -9.01 -9.24 11.03
N TYR A 257 -9.36 -10.14 10.10
CA TYR A 257 -9.58 -9.80 8.70
C TYR A 257 -11.02 -9.38 8.43
N SER A 258 -11.18 -8.36 7.59
CA SER A 258 -12.48 -7.89 7.15
C SER A 258 -13.30 -9.01 6.49
N SER A 259 -14.60 -9.03 6.75
CA SER A 259 -15.50 -9.95 6.08
C SER A 259 -15.64 -9.61 4.58
N PRO A 260 -16.07 -10.55 3.72
CA PRO A 260 -16.32 -10.25 2.31
C PRO A 260 -17.30 -9.09 2.11
N GLN A 261 -18.37 -9.07 2.90
CA GLN A 261 -19.36 -7.99 2.90
C GLN A 261 -18.73 -6.65 3.30
N GLY A 262 -17.88 -6.65 4.36
CA GLY A 262 -17.18 -5.46 4.81
C GLY A 262 -16.28 -4.87 3.73
N LEU A 263 -15.55 -5.70 3.00
CA LEU A 263 -14.68 -5.28 1.90
C LEU A 263 -15.50 -4.73 0.72
N ILE A 264 -16.59 -5.40 0.35
CA ILE A 264 -17.48 -4.95 -0.73
C ILE A 264 -18.13 -3.61 -0.37
N LEU A 265 -18.65 -3.46 0.85
CA LEU A 265 -19.24 -2.21 1.31
C LEU A 265 -18.21 -1.07 1.38
N THR A 266 -16.98 -1.39 1.77
CA THR A 266 -15.86 -0.44 1.74
C THR A 266 -15.59 0.03 0.31
N LEU A 267 -15.48 -0.89 -0.64
CA LEU A 267 -15.30 -0.57 -2.06
C LEU A 267 -16.46 0.32 -2.58
N VAL A 268 -17.69 -0.09 -2.35
CA VAL A 268 -18.89 0.67 -2.78
C VAL A 268 -18.89 2.08 -2.18
N ASN A 269 -18.62 2.21 -0.88
CA ASN A 269 -18.58 3.50 -0.20
C ASN A 269 -17.49 4.43 -0.74
N ILE A 270 -16.31 3.90 -1.05
CA ILE A 270 -15.20 4.68 -1.62
C ILE A 270 -15.56 5.13 -3.04
N VAL A 271 -16.04 4.21 -3.88
CA VAL A 271 -16.39 4.50 -5.28
C VAL A 271 -17.58 5.47 -5.37
N SER A 272 -18.59 5.35 -4.50
CA SER A 272 -19.73 6.28 -4.45
C SER A 272 -19.31 7.72 -4.13
N LYS A 273 -18.17 7.90 -3.47
CA LYS A 273 -17.54 9.19 -3.17
C LYS A 273 -16.52 9.63 -4.22
N GLY A 274 -16.39 8.88 -5.32
CA GLY A 274 -15.47 9.17 -6.43
C GLY A 274 -14.02 8.79 -6.16
N GLY A 275 -13.77 7.85 -5.25
CA GLY A 275 -12.43 7.35 -4.91
C GLY A 275 -12.14 5.98 -5.50
N ASN A 276 -10.89 5.56 -5.36
CA ASN A 276 -10.39 4.23 -5.67
C ASN A 276 -9.96 3.53 -4.37
N LEU A 277 -10.10 2.22 -4.31
CA LEU A 277 -9.62 1.41 -3.19
C LEU A 277 -8.30 0.73 -3.56
N LEU A 278 -7.25 0.99 -2.78
CA LEU A 278 -6.02 0.22 -2.75
C LEU A 278 -6.04 -0.69 -1.51
N LEU A 279 -6.38 -1.96 -1.72
CA LEU A 279 -6.51 -2.94 -0.63
C LEU A 279 -5.18 -3.64 -0.38
N GLY A 280 -4.60 -3.44 0.80
CA GLY A 280 -3.35 -4.07 1.22
C GLY A 280 -3.54 -5.56 1.51
N ILE A 281 -2.66 -6.36 0.94
CA ILE A 281 -2.50 -7.78 1.23
C ILE A 281 -1.04 -8.06 1.56
N GLY A 282 -0.77 -8.88 2.57
CA GLY A 282 0.57 -9.18 3.05
C GLY A 282 0.99 -10.61 2.74
N PRO A 283 1.82 -10.89 1.73
CA PRO A 283 2.46 -12.18 1.60
C PRO A 283 3.38 -12.46 2.78
N ASN A 284 3.47 -13.73 3.21
CA ASN A 284 4.43 -14.12 4.23
C ASN A 284 5.88 -14.13 3.69
N GLY A 285 6.86 -14.33 4.55
CA GLY A 285 8.29 -14.34 4.17
C GLY A 285 8.69 -15.42 3.15
N ASN A 286 7.83 -16.40 2.90
CA ASN A 286 8.01 -17.38 1.82
C ASN A 286 7.41 -16.91 0.48
N GLY A 287 6.72 -15.78 0.46
CA GLY A 287 6.08 -15.25 -0.75
C GLY A 287 4.66 -15.78 -0.99
N LYS A 288 4.09 -16.51 -0.03
CA LYS A 288 2.71 -17.01 -0.14
C LYS A 288 1.73 -15.98 0.42
N ILE A 289 0.72 -15.62 -0.37
CA ILE A 289 -0.43 -14.86 0.12
C ILE A 289 -1.26 -15.78 1.05
N PRO A 290 -1.59 -15.37 2.28
CA PRO A 290 -2.41 -16.16 3.20
C PRO A 290 -3.73 -16.60 2.58
N THR A 291 -4.18 -17.81 2.88
CA THR A 291 -5.39 -18.40 2.29
C THR A 291 -6.61 -17.51 2.52
N ILE A 292 -6.74 -16.94 3.70
CA ILE A 292 -7.85 -16.03 4.03
C ILE A 292 -7.87 -14.80 3.11
N MET A 293 -6.71 -14.21 2.82
CA MET A 293 -6.62 -13.07 1.91
C MET A 293 -6.96 -13.47 0.46
N GLN A 294 -6.50 -14.66 0.02
CA GLN A 294 -6.86 -15.19 -1.30
C GLN A 294 -8.38 -15.39 -1.41
N GLU A 295 -9.02 -15.98 -0.41
CA GLU A 295 -10.47 -16.19 -0.39
C GLU A 295 -11.23 -14.87 -0.44
N ARG A 296 -10.83 -13.87 0.34
CA ARG A 296 -11.46 -12.54 0.32
C ARG A 296 -11.36 -11.88 -1.05
N LEU A 297 -10.20 -11.95 -1.70
CA LEU A 297 -10.02 -11.44 -3.06
C LEU A 297 -10.92 -12.15 -4.06
N LEU A 298 -11.02 -13.47 -3.98
CA LEU A 298 -11.89 -14.25 -4.88
C LEU A 298 -13.39 -13.94 -4.64
N GLN A 299 -13.80 -13.78 -3.40
CA GLN A 299 -15.17 -13.40 -3.04
C GLN A 299 -15.53 -11.99 -3.57
N MET A 300 -14.60 -11.03 -3.45
CA MET A 300 -14.78 -9.72 -4.10
C MET A 300 -14.88 -9.85 -5.61
N GLY A 301 -14.03 -10.67 -6.22
CA GLY A 301 -14.05 -10.91 -7.67
C GLY A 301 -15.36 -11.52 -8.16
N GLU A 302 -15.91 -12.49 -7.45
CA GLU A 302 -17.22 -13.08 -7.80
C GLU A 302 -18.35 -12.03 -7.71
N TRP A 303 -18.33 -11.17 -6.71
CA TRP A 303 -19.28 -10.07 -6.61
C TRP A 303 -19.10 -9.06 -7.76
N LEU A 304 -17.85 -8.70 -8.10
CA LEU A 304 -17.53 -7.76 -9.17
C LEU A 304 -17.89 -8.29 -10.58
N LYS A 305 -17.89 -9.61 -10.81
CA LYS A 305 -18.36 -10.18 -12.08
C LYS A 305 -19.83 -9.84 -12.37
N VAL A 306 -20.64 -9.73 -11.33
CA VAL A 306 -22.07 -9.42 -11.45
C VAL A 306 -22.31 -7.91 -11.37
N ASN A 307 -21.60 -7.21 -10.49
CA ASN A 307 -21.88 -5.82 -10.12
C ASN A 307 -20.84 -4.83 -10.64
N GLY A 308 -19.86 -5.27 -11.42
CA GLY A 308 -18.70 -4.46 -11.82
C GLY A 308 -19.07 -3.22 -12.64
N GLU A 309 -20.18 -3.24 -13.39
CA GLU A 309 -20.64 -2.07 -14.14
C GLU A 309 -21.01 -0.88 -13.23
N ALA A 310 -21.36 -1.14 -11.96
CA ALA A 310 -21.65 -0.11 -10.98
C ALA A 310 -20.37 0.43 -10.27
N ILE A 311 -19.22 -0.19 -10.52
CA ILE A 311 -17.95 0.12 -9.88
C ILE A 311 -16.95 0.71 -10.89
N TYR A 312 -16.74 0.02 -12.03
CA TYR A 312 -15.74 0.42 -13.01
C TYR A 312 -16.22 1.55 -13.89
N ASP A 313 -15.32 2.49 -14.20
CA ASP A 313 -15.58 3.64 -15.09
C ASP A 313 -16.77 4.49 -14.67
N THR A 314 -17.02 4.61 -13.36
CA THR A 314 -18.13 5.37 -12.78
C THR A 314 -17.67 6.70 -12.21
N TYR A 315 -18.62 7.64 -12.06
CA TYR A 315 -18.42 8.93 -11.42
C TYR A 315 -19.34 9.04 -10.19
N LYS A 316 -18.86 9.78 -9.17
CA LYS A 316 -19.69 10.07 -8.01
C LYS A 316 -20.98 10.79 -8.42
N TRP A 317 -22.09 10.39 -7.80
CA TRP A 317 -23.35 11.12 -7.89
C TRP A 317 -23.38 12.29 -6.90
N LYS A 318 -24.34 13.22 -7.07
CA LYS A 318 -24.53 14.36 -6.16
C LYS A 318 -24.70 13.94 -4.70
N GLN A 319 -25.29 12.77 -4.49
CA GLN A 319 -25.52 12.15 -3.19
C GLN A 319 -24.83 10.80 -3.18
N SER A 320 -23.80 10.66 -2.36
CA SER A 320 -23.00 9.43 -2.27
C SER A 320 -23.68 8.30 -1.52
N GLU A 321 -24.68 8.63 -0.69
CA GLU A 321 -25.39 7.67 0.16
C GLU A 321 -26.83 8.14 0.41
N GLN A 322 -27.75 7.19 0.49
CA GLN A 322 -29.15 7.44 0.83
C GLN A 322 -29.61 6.36 1.82
N TRP A 323 -30.26 6.81 2.88
CA TRP A 323 -30.79 5.93 3.92
C TRP A 323 -32.31 5.83 3.77
N SER A 324 -32.83 4.62 3.78
CA SER A 324 -34.29 4.40 3.75
C SER A 324 -34.93 4.67 5.11
N GLU A 325 -34.22 4.30 6.19
CA GLU A 325 -34.67 4.48 7.59
C GLU A 325 -33.42 4.59 8.51
N GLY A 326 -33.59 5.24 9.68
CA GLY A 326 -32.59 5.24 10.75
C GLY A 326 -31.70 6.47 10.83
N ASP A 327 -30.79 6.46 11.80
CA ASP A 327 -29.94 7.59 12.15
C ASP A 327 -28.76 7.73 11.18
N ARG A 328 -28.63 8.93 10.59
CA ARG A 328 -27.49 9.32 9.74
C ARG A 328 -26.16 9.46 10.51
N ASN A 329 -26.17 9.21 11.80
CA ASN A 329 -24.99 9.30 12.67
C ASN A 329 -24.08 8.07 12.58
N TRP A 330 -23.91 7.49 11.40
CA TRP A 330 -22.80 6.59 11.15
C TRP A 330 -21.50 7.41 11.33
N LYS A 331 -20.99 7.42 12.53
CA LYS A 331 -19.68 7.97 12.86
C LYS A 331 -18.69 6.81 12.77
N ASP A 332 -17.80 6.90 11.81
CA ASP A 332 -16.50 6.29 11.98
C ASP A 332 -15.93 6.85 13.28
N LYS A 333 -15.83 5.99 14.30
CA LYS A 333 -15.42 6.43 15.64
C LYS A 333 -13.94 6.75 15.72
N GLY A 334 -13.27 6.99 14.58
CA GLY A 334 -11.90 7.51 14.53
C GLY A 334 -10.86 6.64 15.22
N LYS A 335 -11.20 5.44 15.59
CA LYS A 335 -10.25 4.41 16.00
C LYS A 335 -9.83 3.70 14.73
N HIS A 336 -8.57 3.48 14.55
CA HIS A 336 -8.01 2.63 13.51
C HIS A 336 -8.71 1.26 13.57
N TYR A 337 -9.86 1.17 12.97
CA TYR A 337 -10.67 -0.02 13.01
C TYR A 337 -10.39 -0.84 11.80
N VAL A 338 -9.62 -1.78 12.12
CA VAL A 338 -9.56 -2.94 11.33
C VAL A 338 -10.37 -4.01 11.97
N GLY A 339 -11.28 -4.05 12.29
CA GLY A 339 -12.21 -5.10 12.67
C GLY A 339 -13.51 -4.78 11.94
N GLY A 340 -13.67 -5.31 10.77
CA GLY A 340 -14.92 -5.22 10.01
C GLY A 340 -16.16 -5.68 10.76
N ASN A 341 -16.04 -6.02 12.03
CA ASN A 341 -17.12 -6.53 12.85
C ASN A 341 -17.87 -5.48 13.65
N SER A 342 -17.30 -4.31 13.95
CA SER A 342 -17.99 -3.34 14.81
C SER A 342 -18.90 -2.39 14.05
N ILE A 343 -18.63 -2.15 12.78
CA ILE A 343 -19.44 -1.26 11.95
C ILE A 343 -20.66 -1.98 11.37
N LEU A 344 -20.50 -3.26 11.00
CA LEU A 344 -21.55 -4.02 10.34
C LEU A 344 -22.51 -4.75 11.28
N LYS A 345 -22.12 -4.98 12.53
CA LYS A 345 -23.02 -5.63 13.52
C LYS A 345 -24.19 -4.75 13.98
N GLN A 346 -24.17 -3.46 13.69
CA GLN A 346 -25.23 -2.56 14.19
C GLN A 346 -26.20 -2.00 13.14
N THR A 347 -26.00 -2.19 11.84
CA THR A 347 -26.81 -1.45 10.87
C THR A 347 -27.14 -2.12 9.53
N VAL A 348 -26.89 -3.38 9.32
CA VAL A 348 -27.29 -4.03 8.06
C VAL A 348 -28.21 -5.21 8.37
N ASP A 349 -29.47 -4.99 8.15
CA ASP A 349 -30.47 -6.05 8.00
C ASP A 349 -30.05 -6.91 6.77
N PRO A 350 -29.87 -8.24 6.91
CA PRO A 350 -29.53 -9.10 5.79
C PRO A 350 -30.50 -9.04 4.63
N ASP A 351 -31.73 -8.58 4.86
CA ASP A 351 -32.79 -8.50 3.83
C ASP A 351 -32.74 -7.19 3.02
N LEU A 352 -31.85 -6.24 3.34
CA LEU A 352 -31.69 -4.96 2.63
C LEU A 352 -30.83 -5.04 1.35
N TRP A 353 -30.63 -6.21 0.77
CA TRP A 353 -29.93 -6.41 -0.51
C TRP A 353 -30.66 -5.80 -1.73
N GLY A 354 -31.79 -5.15 -1.52
CA GLY A 354 -32.71 -4.77 -2.57
C GLY A 354 -32.63 -3.34 -3.12
N VAL A 355 -31.90 -2.40 -2.50
CA VAL A 355 -32.01 -0.98 -2.94
C VAL A 355 -30.69 -0.22 -2.83
N LEU A 356 -29.74 -0.53 -3.68
CA LEU A 356 -28.75 0.42 -4.16
C LEU A 356 -28.92 0.54 -5.68
N LEU A 357 -29.95 1.27 -6.10
CA LEU A 357 -30.16 1.65 -7.49
C LEU A 357 -29.19 2.78 -7.83
N PHE A 358 -28.07 2.44 -8.43
CA PHE A 358 -27.25 3.41 -9.15
C PHE A 358 -27.78 3.48 -10.59
N TYR A 359 -28.37 4.59 -10.96
CA TYR A 359 -28.65 4.87 -12.36
C TYR A 359 -27.38 5.45 -13.01
N PRO A 360 -26.82 4.77 -14.03
CA PRO A 360 -25.73 5.32 -14.81
C PRO A 360 -26.28 6.35 -15.79
N LEU A 361 -25.90 7.59 -15.64
CA LEU A 361 -25.99 8.55 -16.76
C LEU A 361 -24.69 8.47 -17.57
N TRP A 362 -24.76 7.75 -18.68
CA TRP A 362 -23.73 7.71 -19.70
C TRP A 362 -23.52 9.08 -20.31
N GLN A 363 -22.39 9.69 -20.09
CA GLN A 363 -21.76 10.59 -21.04
C GLN A 363 -20.27 10.27 -21.11
N LYS A 364 -19.89 9.61 -22.21
CA LYS A 364 -18.51 9.50 -22.63
C LYS A 364 -17.96 10.91 -22.84
N LYS A 365 -17.04 11.35 -22.02
CA LYS A 365 -16.03 12.30 -22.41
C LYS A 365 -14.68 11.70 -22.07
N CYS A 366 -13.97 11.36 -23.13
CA CYS A 366 -12.57 11.04 -23.09
C CYS A 366 -11.83 12.19 -22.39
N ALA A 367 -11.25 11.95 -21.26
CA ALA A 367 -10.19 12.73 -20.70
C ALA A 367 -8.99 11.80 -20.56
N HIS A 368 -7.92 12.21 -21.16
CA HIS A 368 -6.63 11.54 -21.17
C HIS A 368 -6.17 11.22 -19.76
N PHE A 369 -5.90 9.94 -19.53
CA PHE A 369 -4.95 9.44 -18.57
C PHE A 369 -4.01 8.47 -19.31
#